data_0220637fd819d47cb3c898cbeb9e3943
#
_entry.id   0220637fd819d47cb3c898cbeb9e3943
#
_cell.length_a   1.000
_cell.length_b   1.000
_cell.length_c   1.000
_cell.angle_alpha   90.00
_cell.angle_beta   90.00
_cell.angle_gamma   90.00
#
_symmetry.space_group_name_H-M   'P 1'
#
loop_
_entity.id
_entity.type
_entity.pdbx_description
1 polymer ?
#
loop_
_entity_poly.entity_id
_entity_poly.type
_entity_poly.pdbx_seq_one_letter_code
_entity_poly.pdbx_strand_id
1 'polypeptide(L)'
;YLLSLINNVLEMARIESGKTELDESSISLKSLDSVYWLFESQMKEKNIDFTWNVNVKHNNVLCDVVKIKEILMNIINNAYKYSLPGDSVAVKIDELPCDRDGYVRIRTVVSDTGIGMSEDFLEHIFEDFSREQTSTESGQFGTGLGMAIVKKIVDLMGGDIDVQSEPGKGTTFTVTLEHRISQNVEDAGSVEKRNEDYSFEGRRIILAEDNDLNAEITMTILAGAGMEVDRAADGIQCIDMLEKAEPGYYDLILMDIQMPNMDGYKATMIIRKLDDRRLADIPIIAMTANAFNEDRKKAFEVGMNGYIAKPISAEDLKMTLAGIVEE
;
A
#
# COMPACT_ATOMS: atom_id res chain seq x y z
N TYR A 1 -9.97 14.85 5.13
CA TYR A 1 -9.09 15.63 5.98
C TYR A 1 -9.28 15.35 7.48
N LEU A 2 -10.52 15.50 8.03
CA LEU A 2 -10.78 15.28 9.47
C LEU A 2 -10.52 13.80 9.86
N LEU A 3 -10.94 12.85 9.04
CA LEU A 3 -10.72 11.43 9.28
C LEU A 3 -9.23 11.07 9.27
N SER A 4 -8.47 11.60 8.31
CA SER A 4 -7.01 11.43 8.23
C SER A 4 -6.31 12.03 9.46
N LEU A 5 -6.74 13.19 9.94
CA LEU A 5 -6.22 13.80 11.16
C LEU A 5 -6.47 12.90 12.39
N ILE A 6 -7.70 12.40 12.54
CA ILE A 6 -8.07 11.50 13.65
C ILE A 6 -7.23 10.23 13.61
N ASN A 7 -7.07 9.61 12.45
CA ASN A 7 -6.27 8.40 12.28
C ASN A 7 -4.79 8.64 12.64
N ASN A 8 -4.21 9.74 12.17
CA ASN A 8 -2.84 10.11 12.51
C ASN A 8 -2.63 10.32 14.01
N VAL A 9 -3.59 10.99 14.69
CA VAL A 9 -3.54 11.20 16.17
C VAL A 9 -3.68 9.86 16.91
N LEU A 10 -4.59 9.00 16.47
CA LEU A 10 -4.77 7.67 17.08
C LEU A 10 -3.54 6.79 16.90
N GLU A 11 -2.93 6.82 15.72
CA GLU A 11 -1.70 6.07 15.44
C GLU A 11 -0.55 6.56 16.32
N MET A 12 -0.36 7.87 16.39
CA MET A 12 0.62 8.50 17.26
C MET A 12 0.43 8.07 18.73
N ALA A 13 -0.80 8.14 19.25
CA ALA A 13 -1.11 7.72 20.62
C ALA A 13 -0.85 6.21 20.84
N ARG A 14 -1.07 5.36 19.83
CA ARG A 14 -0.76 3.92 19.90
C ARG A 14 0.74 3.68 19.99
N ILE A 15 1.55 4.37 19.16
CA ILE A 15 3.01 4.25 19.18
C ILE A 15 3.55 4.73 20.52
N GLU A 16 3.12 5.90 21.01
CA GLU A 16 3.57 6.46 22.30
C GLU A 16 3.20 5.61 23.51
N SER A 17 2.05 4.95 23.47
CA SER A 17 1.62 4.05 24.54
C SER A 17 2.37 2.70 24.55
N GLY A 18 3.30 2.47 23.59
CA GLY A 18 4.03 1.22 23.44
C GLY A 18 3.15 0.02 23.06
N LYS A 19 1.94 0.29 22.55
CA LYS A 19 0.97 -0.75 22.14
C LYS A 19 1.13 -1.18 20.68
N THR A 20 1.96 -0.46 19.90
CA THR A 20 2.22 -0.83 18.51
C THR A 20 3.35 -1.87 18.51
N GLU A 21 3.02 -3.08 18.12
CA GLU A 21 3.97 -4.14 17.82
C GLU A 21 4.25 -4.14 16.32
N LEU A 22 5.51 -4.43 15.93
CA LEU A 22 5.87 -4.61 14.53
C LEU A 22 5.39 -5.99 14.05
N ASP A 23 4.69 -6.01 12.92
CA ASP A 23 4.27 -7.25 12.25
C ASP A 23 5.31 -7.62 11.18
N GLU A 24 6.42 -8.18 11.65
CA GLU A 24 7.50 -8.59 10.76
C GLU A 24 7.16 -9.86 10.00
N SER A 25 7.21 -9.78 8.69
CA SER A 25 7.04 -10.91 7.77
C SER A 25 8.20 -10.97 6.77
N SER A 26 8.41 -12.15 6.18
CA SER A 26 9.37 -12.30 5.08
C SER A 26 8.81 -11.64 3.83
N ILE A 27 9.49 -10.61 3.34
CA ILE A 27 9.06 -9.86 2.17
C ILE A 27 10.20 -9.68 1.17
N SER A 28 9.85 -9.47 -0.09
CA SER A 28 10.78 -8.98 -1.10
C SER A 28 10.82 -7.46 -1.08
N LEU A 29 12.01 -6.85 -1.03
CA LEU A 29 12.17 -5.39 -1.11
C LEU A 29 11.65 -4.82 -2.46
N LYS A 30 11.57 -5.64 -3.52
CA LYS A 30 10.91 -5.27 -4.77
C LYS A 30 9.41 -4.96 -4.60
N SER A 31 8.77 -5.47 -3.55
CA SER A 31 7.37 -5.12 -3.26
C SER A 31 7.15 -3.65 -2.93
N LEU A 32 8.24 -2.91 -2.65
CA LEU A 32 8.20 -1.46 -2.44
C LEU A 32 8.00 -0.69 -3.76
N ASP A 33 8.22 -1.33 -4.92
CA ASP A 33 7.94 -0.72 -6.23
C ASP A 33 6.47 -0.34 -6.40
N SER A 34 5.56 -0.96 -5.62
CA SER A 34 4.15 -0.54 -5.55
C SER A 34 3.98 0.94 -5.12
N VAL A 35 4.91 1.47 -4.32
CA VAL A 35 4.90 2.89 -3.93
C VAL A 35 5.28 3.78 -5.12
N TYR A 36 6.23 3.36 -5.97
CA TYR A 36 6.57 4.07 -7.20
C TYR A 36 5.33 4.27 -8.10
N TRP A 37 4.62 3.17 -8.39
CA TRP A 37 3.44 3.21 -9.27
C TRP A 37 2.32 4.09 -8.74
N LEU A 38 2.18 4.19 -7.41
CA LEU A 38 1.19 5.07 -6.78
C LEU A 38 1.46 6.56 -7.07
N PHE A 39 2.73 6.96 -7.14
CA PHE A 39 3.11 8.37 -7.32
C PHE A 39 3.45 8.75 -8.77
N GLU A 40 3.81 7.79 -9.64
CA GLU A 40 4.26 8.05 -11.01
C GLU A 40 3.26 8.89 -11.80
N SER A 41 1.99 8.51 -11.81
CA SER A 41 0.93 9.24 -12.54
C SER A 41 0.77 10.67 -12.01
N GLN A 42 0.72 10.84 -10.69
CA GLN A 42 0.56 12.15 -10.05
C GLN A 42 1.76 13.07 -10.29
N MET A 43 2.98 12.52 -10.23
CA MET A 43 4.22 13.26 -10.53
C MET A 43 4.24 13.72 -11.99
N LYS A 44 3.85 12.83 -12.91
CA LYS A 44 3.76 13.13 -14.34
C LYS A 44 2.72 14.22 -14.64
N GLU A 45 1.53 14.14 -14.03
CA GLU A 45 0.49 15.17 -14.17
C GLU A 45 0.96 16.55 -13.70
N LYS A 46 1.73 16.60 -12.62
CA LYS A 46 2.33 17.83 -12.09
C LYS A 46 3.60 18.26 -12.83
N ASN A 47 4.05 17.50 -13.84
CA ASN A 47 5.30 17.70 -14.57
C ASN A 47 6.54 17.71 -13.65
N ILE A 48 6.60 16.74 -12.75
CA ILE A 48 7.76 16.48 -11.87
C ILE A 48 8.50 15.24 -12.41
N ASP A 49 9.82 15.33 -12.56
CA ASP A 49 10.65 14.18 -12.95
C ASP A 49 10.82 13.23 -11.75
N PHE A 50 10.23 12.04 -11.85
CA PHE A 50 10.24 11.07 -10.77
C PHE A 50 11.10 9.87 -11.09
N THR A 51 12.11 9.60 -10.27
CA THR A 51 13.03 8.48 -10.43
C THR A 51 13.03 7.55 -9.22
N TRP A 52 13.09 6.25 -9.49
CA TRP A 52 13.08 5.20 -8.48
C TRP A 52 14.20 4.20 -8.77
N ASN A 53 15.07 3.95 -7.79
CA ASN A 53 16.21 3.06 -7.97
C ASN A 53 16.41 2.18 -6.75
N VAL A 54 16.37 0.85 -6.94
CA VAL A 54 16.60 -0.15 -5.90
C VAL A 54 17.87 -0.92 -6.23
N ASN A 55 18.88 -0.81 -5.38
CA ASN A 55 20.18 -1.45 -5.53
C ASN A 55 20.53 -2.24 -4.28
N VAL A 56 19.96 -3.43 -4.17
CA VAL A 56 20.12 -4.34 -3.03
C VAL A 56 20.63 -5.70 -3.50
N LYS A 57 21.47 -6.34 -2.69
CA LYS A 57 21.96 -7.71 -2.95
C LYS A 57 21.02 -8.74 -2.32
N HIS A 58 20.54 -8.44 -1.10
CA HIS A 58 19.62 -9.32 -0.37
C HIS A 58 18.21 -8.76 -0.52
N ASN A 59 17.48 -9.32 -1.47
CA ASN A 59 16.14 -8.83 -1.78
C ASN A 59 15.10 -9.24 -0.72
N ASN A 60 15.32 -10.35 -0.03
CA ASN A 60 14.35 -10.92 0.91
C ASN A 60 14.78 -10.65 2.35
N VAL A 61 13.92 -9.95 3.09
CA VAL A 61 14.17 -9.53 4.46
C VAL A 61 12.93 -9.74 5.35
N LEU A 62 13.16 -9.88 6.66
CA LEU A 62 12.10 -9.82 7.66
C LEU A 62 11.88 -8.36 8.04
N CYS A 63 10.70 -7.84 7.77
CA CYS A 63 10.32 -6.48 8.17
C CYS A 63 8.79 -6.30 8.18
N ASP A 64 8.34 -5.21 8.80
CA ASP A 64 6.96 -4.72 8.66
C ASP A 64 6.88 -3.84 7.40
N VAL A 65 6.44 -4.44 6.30
CA VAL A 65 6.32 -3.75 5.00
C VAL A 65 5.31 -2.61 5.03
N VAL A 66 4.28 -2.71 5.86
CA VAL A 66 3.26 -1.66 5.99
C VAL A 66 3.89 -0.41 6.58
N LYS A 67 4.69 -0.56 7.63
CA LYS A 67 5.41 0.55 8.26
C LYS A 67 6.49 1.15 7.35
N ILE A 68 7.19 0.34 6.57
CA ILE A 68 8.14 0.86 5.56
C ILE A 68 7.41 1.65 4.48
N LYS A 69 6.30 1.12 3.95
CA LYS A 69 5.49 1.86 2.97
C LYS A 69 4.94 3.15 3.55
N GLU A 70 4.53 3.16 4.80
CA GLU A 70 4.03 4.35 5.49
C GLU A 70 5.11 5.44 5.60
N ILE A 71 6.35 5.08 5.96
CA ILE A 71 7.50 6.00 5.94
C ILE A 71 7.67 6.60 4.55
N LEU A 72 7.77 5.74 3.51
CA LEU A 72 7.96 6.17 2.12
C LEU A 72 6.85 7.09 1.64
N MET A 73 5.60 6.73 1.87
CA MET A 73 4.43 7.51 1.45
C MET A 73 4.41 8.90 2.09
N ASN A 74 4.73 9.02 3.38
CA ASN A 74 4.79 10.32 4.05
C ASN A 74 5.88 11.21 3.49
N ILE A 75 7.09 10.67 3.26
CA ILE A 75 8.23 11.45 2.74
C ILE A 75 7.98 11.82 1.27
N ILE A 76 7.56 10.88 0.41
CA ILE A 76 7.32 11.14 -1.02
C ILE A 76 6.14 12.09 -1.21
N ASN A 77 5.09 11.98 -0.39
CA ASN A 77 3.96 12.90 -0.45
C ASN A 77 4.38 14.34 -0.10
N ASN A 78 5.30 14.51 0.85
CA ASN A 78 5.89 15.82 1.12
C ASN A 78 6.72 16.32 -0.07
N ALA A 79 7.58 15.48 -0.65
CA ALA A 79 8.34 15.83 -1.85
C ALA A 79 7.41 16.26 -2.99
N TYR A 80 6.35 15.48 -3.27
CA TYR A 80 5.32 15.84 -4.27
C TYR A 80 4.64 17.18 -3.96
N LYS A 81 4.26 17.38 -2.70
CA LYS A 81 3.53 18.56 -2.25
C LYS A 81 4.35 19.82 -2.43
N TYR A 82 5.63 19.79 -2.07
CA TYR A 82 6.49 20.96 -2.02
C TYR A 82 7.40 21.15 -3.24
N SER A 83 7.33 20.28 -4.25
CA SER A 83 7.93 20.47 -5.55
C SER A 83 7.00 21.21 -6.50
N LEU A 84 7.57 21.98 -7.41
CA LEU A 84 6.88 22.73 -8.47
C LEU A 84 7.00 21.99 -9.81
N PRO A 85 6.17 22.34 -10.83
CA PRO A 85 6.35 21.84 -12.18
C PRO A 85 7.74 22.11 -12.72
N GLY A 86 8.45 21.09 -13.18
CA GLY A 86 9.85 21.14 -13.64
C GLY A 86 10.87 20.70 -12.60
N ASP A 87 10.46 20.50 -11.35
CA ASP A 87 11.31 19.90 -10.31
C ASP A 87 11.49 18.39 -10.50
N SER A 88 12.38 17.81 -9.70
CA SER A 88 12.63 16.38 -9.67
C SER A 88 12.46 15.81 -8.27
N VAL A 89 12.01 14.55 -8.20
CA VAL A 89 11.96 13.72 -6.99
C VAL A 89 12.67 12.40 -7.29
N ALA A 90 13.63 12.03 -6.45
CA ALA A 90 14.40 10.81 -6.60
C ALA A 90 14.33 9.95 -5.35
N VAL A 91 14.00 8.66 -5.52
CA VAL A 91 14.06 7.65 -4.48
C VAL A 91 15.17 6.67 -4.78
N LYS A 92 16.06 6.45 -3.82
CA LYS A 92 17.15 5.47 -3.91
C LYS A 92 17.11 4.56 -2.68
N ILE A 93 17.11 3.27 -2.92
CA ILE A 93 17.14 2.23 -1.89
C ILE A 93 18.41 1.42 -2.09
N ASP A 94 19.40 1.62 -1.23
CA ASP A 94 20.70 1.00 -1.31
C ASP A 94 20.94 0.07 -0.12
N GLU A 95 21.55 -1.07 -0.37
CA GLU A 95 22.08 -1.93 0.68
C GLU A 95 23.49 -1.46 1.07
N LEU A 96 23.70 -1.25 2.36
CA LEU A 96 24.98 -0.88 2.94
C LEU A 96 25.61 -2.08 3.67
N PRO A 97 26.94 -2.07 3.89
CA PRO A 97 27.59 -3.03 4.77
C PRO A 97 26.95 -3.01 6.16
N CYS A 98 26.72 -4.20 6.72
CA CYS A 98 26.19 -4.40 8.06
C CYS A 98 27.14 -5.30 8.82
N ASP A 99 27.57 -4.86 10.03
CA ASP A 99 28.51 -5.63 10.86
C ASP A 99 27.79 -6.74 11.66
N ARG A 100 26.47 -6.76 11.64
CA ARG A 100 25.64 -7.76 12.32
C ARG A 100 25.40 -8.96 11.41
N ASP A 101 25.89 -10.13 11.81
CA ASP A 101 25.72 -11.36 11.03
C ASP A 101 24.23 -11.72 10.85
N GLY A 102 23.85 -12.09 9.63
CA GLY A 102 22.46 -12.38 9.26
C GLY A 102 21.56 -11.16 9.12
N TYR A 103 22.12 -9.94 9.11
CA TYR A 103 21.38 -8.69 8.88
C TYR A 103 21.92 -7.93 7.68
N VAL A 104 21.04 -7.11 7.10
CA VAL A 104 21.37 -6.11 6.09
C VAL A 104 20.99 -4.73 6.61
N ARG A 105 21.76 -3.72 6.23
CA ARG A 105 21.45 -2.33 6.48
C ARG A 105 20.95 -1.71 5.18
N ILE A 106 19.71 -1.25 5.19
CA ILE A 106 19.06 -0.62 4.03
C ILE A 106 19.00 0.87 4.27
N ARG A 107 19.55 1.63 3.34
CA ARG A 107 19.46 3.08 3.30
C ARG A 107 18.50 3.50 2.20
N THR A 108 17.45 4.18 2.60
CA THR A 108 16.48 4.80 1.70
C THR A 108 16.68 6.31 1.68
N VAL A 109 16.93 6.86 0.51
CA VAL A 109 17.12 8.30 0.29
C VAL A 109 15.99 8.80 -0.59
N VAL A 110 15.24 9.78 -0.12
CA VAL A 110 14.26 10.52 -0.91
C VAL A 110 14.72 11.97 -1.03
N SER A 111 14.96 12.40 -2.24
CA SER A 111 15.49 13.74 -2.53
C SER A 111 14.56 14.46 -3.50
N ASP A 112 14.24 15.72 -3.22
CA ASP A 112 13.50 16.62 -4.11
C ASP A 112 14.29 17.90 -4.37
N THR A 113 13.95 18.59 -5.48
CA THR A 113 14.49 19.90 -5.83
C THR A 113 13.49 21.03 -5.58
N GLY A 114 12.53 20.81 -4.70
CA GLY A 114 11.45 21.74 -4.38
C GLY A 114 11.89 22.98 -3.59
N ILE A 115 10.94 23.60 -2.90
CA ILE A 115 11.16 24.87 -2.20
C ILE A 115 12.19 24.81 -1.06
N GLY A 116 12.46 23.60 -0.53
CA GLY A 116 13.32 23.43 0.65
C GLY A 116 12.72 24.01 1.92
N MET A 117 13.52 24.01 3.00
CA MET A 117 13.13 24.45 4.34
C MET A 117 14.21 25.33 4.96
N SER A 118 13.80 26.23 5.86
CA SER A 118 14.71 27.06 6.64
C SER A 118 15.45 26.24 7.71
N GLU A 119 16.64 26.70 8.11
CA GLU A 119 17.43 26.05 9.16
C GLU A 119 16.66 26.01 10.48
N ASP A 120 15.97 27.10 10.84
CA ASP A 120 15.14 27.18 12.04
C ASP A 120 14.00 26.13 12.04
N PHE A 121 13.42 25.83 10.89
CA PHE A 121 12.34 24.82 10.79
C PHE A 121 12.90 23.39 10.81
N LEU A 122 14.10 23.15 10.31
CA LEU A 122 14.73 21.83 10.35
C LEU A 122 14.90 21.28 11.76
N GLU A 123 15.15 22.13 12.76
CA GLU A 123 15.24 21.72 14.16
C GLU A 123 13.91 21.16 14.71
N HIS A 124 12.78 21.54 14.10
CA HIS A 124 11.43 21.22 14.57
C HIS A 124 10.63 20.31 13.63
N ILE A 125 11.21 19.84 12.53
CA ILE A 125 10.47 19.10 11.48
C ILE A 125 9.83 17.80 11.99
N PHE A 126 10.42 17.17 13.00
CA PHE A 126 9.92 15.93 13.62
C PHE A 126 9.03 16.17 14.83
N GLU A 127 8.78 17.42 15.21
CA GLU A 127 7.86 17.76 16.29
C GLU A 127 6.39 17.66 15.83
N ASP A 128 5.52 17.33 16.78
CA ASP A 128 4.11 17.17 16.53
C ASP A 128 3.48 18.50 16.09
N PHE A 129 2.67 18.46 15.03
CA PHE A 129 1.97 19.63 14.45
C PHE A 129 2.90 20.72 13.89
N SER A 130 4.19 20.41 13.69
CA SER A 130 5.15 21.37 13.19
C SER A 130 4.88 21.72 11.72
N ARG A 131 4.88 23.04 11.41
CA ARG A 131 4.65 23.58 10.07
C ARG A 131 5.42 24.86 9.87
N GLU A 132 6.08 24.99 8.74
CA GLU A 132 6.71 26.26 8.35
C GLU A 132 5.66 27.29 7.93
N GLN A 133 5.78 28.53 8.39
CA GLN A 133 4.77 29.60 8.17
C GLN A 133 4.54 29.91 6.68
N THR A 134 5.55 29.73 5.85
CA THR A 134 5.48 29.93 4.39
C THR A 134 4.50 28.97 3.69
N SER A 135 4.19 27.82 4.29
CA SER A 135 3.21 26.85 3.75
C SER A 135 1.77 27.34 3.88
N THR A 136 1.49 28.36 4.68
CA THR A 136 0.13 28.91 4.89
C THR A 136 -0.29 29.80 3.71
N GLU A 137 0.66 30.43 3.02
CA GLU A 137 0.39 31.29 1.86
C GLU A 137 0.12 30.48 0.56
N SER A 138 0.64 29.26 0.48
CA SER A 138 0.48 28.39 -0.70
C SER A 138 -0.87 27.65 -0.76
N GLY A 139 -1.75 27.80 0.25
CA GLY A 139 -3.04 27.10 0.31
C GLY A 139 -2.97 25.58 0.47
N GLN A 140 -1.79 25.03 0.72
CA GLN A 140 -1.56 23.60 0.84
C GLN A 140 -1.79 23.13 2.28
N PHE A 141 -2.91 22.42 2.51
CA PHE A 141 -3.27 21.88 3.81
C PHE A 141 -2.45 20.62 4.15
N GLY A 142 -1.85 20.59 5.33
CA GLY A 142 -1.20 19.42 5.93
C GLY A 142 -1.44 19.39 7.43
N THR A 143 -1.45 18.22 8.04
CA THR A 143 -1.69 18.04 9.48
C THR A 143 -0.50 18.45 10.34
N GLY A 144 0.72 18.46 9.77
CA GLY A 144 1.98 18.62 10.52
C GLY A 144 2.38 17.39 11.33
N LEU A 145 1.71 16.25 11.14
CA LEU A 145 1.97 15.01 11.88
C LEU A 145 2.82 14.00 11.08
N GLY A 146 2.86 14.10 9.75
CA GLY A 146 3.48 13.07 8.90
C GLY A 146 4.96 12.79 9.24
N MET A 147 5.77 13.85 9.45
CA MET A 147 7.19 13.64 9.78
C MET A 147 7.41 13.18 11.22
N ALA A 148 6.59 13.62 12.16
CA ALA A 148 6.60 13.10 13.52
C ALA A 148 6.26 11.59 13.56
N ILE A 149 5.27 11.15 12.77
CA ILE A 149 4.92 9.73 12.61
C ILE A 149 6.10 8.96 12.00
N VAL A 150 6.71 9.48 10.92
CA VAL A 150 7.90 8.87 10.31
C VAL A 150 9.01 8.67 11.34
N LYS A 151 9.35 9.70 12.12
CA LYS A 151 10.37 9.59 13.15
C LYS A 151 10.04 8.49 14.17
N LYS A 152 8.80 8.47 14.67
CA LYS A 152 8.36 7.48 15.66
C LYS A 152 8.37 6.04 15.10
N ILE A 153 7.99 5.86 13.83
CA ILE A 153 8.07 4.54 13.18
C ILE A 153 9.52 4.10 13.01
N VAL A 154 10.41 5.00 12.55
CA VAL A 154 11.84 4.69 12.39
C VAL A 154 12.46 4.33 13.74
N ASP A 155 12.14 5.08 14.81
CA ASP A 155 12.61 4.79 16.16
C ASP A 155 12.08 3.43 16.68
N LEU A 156 10.80 3.12 16.41
CA LEU A 156 10.19 1.83 16.75
C LEU A 156 10.90 0.66 16.04
N MET A 157 11.35 0.87 14.80
CA MET A 157 12.11 -0.10 14.02
C MET A 157 13.60 -0.12 14.35
N GLY A 158 14.06 0.70 15.32
CA GLY A 158 15.45 0.77 15.74
C GLY A 158 16.40 1.37 14.69
N GLY A 159 15.86 2.19 13.79
CA GLY A 159 16.59 2.85 12.72
C GLY A 159 17.00 4.27 13.02
N ASP A 160 17.47 4.96 12.00
CA ASP A 160 17.84 6.36 12.03
C ASP A 160 17.26 7.12 10.83
N ILE A 161 16.92 8.39 11.05
CA ILE A 161 16.45 9.32 10.01
C ILE A 161 17.19 10.65 10.11
N ASP A 162 17.75 11.07 8.99
CA ASP A 162 18.41 12.36 8.80
C ASP A 162 17.71 13.17 7.73
N VAL A 163 17.79 14.50 7.85
CA VAL A 163 17.21 15.44 6.89
C VAL A 163 18.19 16.56 6.58
N GLN A 164 18.34 16.85 5.30
CA GLN A 164 19.13 17.97 4.80
C GLN A 164 18.25 18.80 3.86
N SER A 165 18.16 20.09 4.09
CA SER A 165 17.38 20.99 3.26
C SER A 165 17.99 22.39 3.25
N GLU A 166 17.77 23.06 2.13
CA GLU A 166 18.17 24.45 1.95
C GLU A 166 17.08 25.18 1.14
N PRO A 167 16.63 26.37 1.56
CA PRO A 167 15.63 27.13 0.83
C PRO A 167 15.99 27.31 -0.65
N GLY A 168 15.07 26.92 -1.55
CA GLY A 168 15.23 26.98 -2.99
C GLY A 168 16.13 25.91 -3.62
N LYS A 169 16.63 24.93 -2.83
CA LYS A 169 17.44 23.82 -3.35
C LYS A 169 16.80 22.44 -3.16
N GLY A 170 15.73 22.40 -2.37
CA GLY A 170 14.99 21.16 -2.09
C GLY A 170 15.39 20.50 -0.77
N THR A 171 14.94 19.25 -0.61
CA THR A 171 15.10 18.48 0.62
C THR A 171 15.56 17.06 0.32
N THR A 172 16.40 16.52 1.21
CA THR A 172 16.84 15.12 1.18
C THR A 172 16.60 14.49 2.53
N PHE A 173 15.73 13.47 2.57
CA PHE A 173 15.54 12.59 3.71
C PHE A 173 16.34 11.32 3.52
N THR A 174 17.04 10.88 4.56
CA THR A 174 17.79 9.63 4.59
C THR A 174 17.29 8.77 5.74
N VAL A 175 16.69 7.64 5.46
CA VAL A 175 16.24 6.64 6.44
C VAL A 175 17.17 5.43 6.37
N THR A 176 17.66 4.98 7.52
CA THR A 176 18.53 3.79 7.61
C THR A 176 17.91 2.79 8.58
N LEU A 177 17.63 1.58 8.08
CA LEU A 177 17.03 0.49 8.84
C LEU A 177 17.88 -0.78 8.73
N GLU A 178 17.93 -1.57 9.79
CA GLU A 178 18.53 -2.90 9.76
C GLU A 178 17.44 -3.97 9.74
N HIS A 179 17.53 -4.88 8.79
CA HIS A 179 16.58 -5.98 8.64
C HIS A 179 17.30 -7.30 8.70
N ARG A 180 16.68 -8.29 9.31
CA ARG A 180 17.18 -9.66 9.28
C ARG A 180 17.01 -10.22 7.87
N ILE A 181 18.06 -10.85 7.33
CA ILE A 181 17.98 -11.56 6.05
C ILE A 181 17.03 -12.75 6.22
N SER A 182 16.05 -12.85 5.37
CA SER A 182 15.19 -14.03 5.33
C SER A 182 15.83 -15.10 4.49
N GLN A 183 16.19 -16.25 5.11
CA GLN A 183 16.72 -17.43 4.42
C GLN A 183 15.60 -18.35 3.92
N ASN A 184 14.39 -18.19 4.43
CA ASN A 184 13.19 -18.92 4.03
C ASN A 184 12.27 -18.01 3.24
N VAL A 185 12.61 -17.83 1.99
CA VAL A 185 11.59 -17.67 0.99
C VAL A 185 11.59 -19.01 0.24
N GLU A 186 10.73 -19.92 0.61
CA GLU A 186 9.94 -20.54 -0.43
C GLU A 186 9.54 -19.41 -1.34
N ASP A 187 10.02 -19.44 -2.55
CA ASP A 187 9.80 -18.44 -3.59
C ASP A 187 8.31 -18.07 -3.73
N ALA A 188 7.82 -17.22 -2.83
CA ALA A 188 6.70 -16.36 -3.15
C ALA A 188 7.31 -15.20 -3.95
N GLY A 189 7.95 -15.51 -5.10
CA GLY A 189 8.48 -14.48 -5.96
C GLY A 189 9.83 -14.71 -6.57
N SER A 190 10.19 -15.91 -7.02
CA SER A 190 10.92 -16.05 -8.28
C SER A 190 9.95 -15.77 -9.42
N VAL A 191 9.42 -14.56 -9.48
CA VAL A 191 8.75 -14.01 -10.66
C VAL A 191 9.78 -13.72 -11.78
N GLU A 192 11.03 -14.13 -11.64
CA GLU A 192 11.99 -14.05 -12.75
C GLU A 192 11.95 -15.23 -13.71
N LYS A 193 11.10 -16.26 -13.49
CA LYS A 193 10.89 -17.35 -14.46
C LYS A 193 9.54 -18.05 -14.36
N ARG A 194 8.46 -17.34 -14.12
CA ARG A 194 7.14 -17.75 -14.55
C ARG A 194 6.44 -16.58 -15.22
N ASN A 195 7.02 -16.09 -16.33
CA ASN A 195 6.24 -15.66 -17.47
C ASN A 195 5.62 -16.92 -18.12
N GLU A 196 5.06 -17.81 -17.33
CA GLU A 196 3.98 -18.64 -17.82
C GLU A 196 2.79 -17.71 -17.80
N ASP A 197 2.28 -17.41 -18.98
CA ASP A 197 1.04 -16.71 -19.24
C ASP A 197 -0.07 -17.34 -18.38
N TYR A 198 -0.26 -16.84 -17.15
CA TYR A 198 -1.51 -17.07 -16.45
C TYR A 198 -2.56 -16.32 -17.24
N SER A 199 -3.15 -17.03 -18.18
CA SER A 199 -4.28 -16.53 -18.92
C SER A 199 -5.47 -16.54 -17.98
N PHE A 200 -5.90 -15.36 -17.59
CA PHE A 200 -7.19 -15.15 -16.91
C PHE A 200 -8.35 -15.11 -17.93
N GLU A 201 -8.05 -15.46 -19.18
CA GLU A 201 -8.99 -15.43 -20.29
C GLU A 201 -10.18 -16.36 -20.03
N GLY A 202 -11.37 -15.79 -20.06
CA GLY A 202 -12.62 -16.50 -19.83
C GLY A 202 -12.99 -16.71 -18.37
N ARG A 203 -12.20 -16.27 -17.40
CA ARG A 203 -12.59 -16.28 -15.97
C ARG A 203 -13.69 -15.28 -15.69
N ARG A 204 -14.69 -15.67 -14.93
CA ARG A 204 -15.85 -14.84 -14.58
C ARG A 204 -15.80 -14.40 -13.13
N ILE A 205 -15.91 -13.09 -12.93
CA ILE A 205 -15.74 -12.45 -11.63
C ILE A 205 -16.97 -11.63 -11.27
N ILE A 206 -17.42 -11.73 -10.01
CA ILE A 206 -18.30 -10.72 -9.43
C ILE A 206 -17.43 -9.60 -8.85
N LEU A 207 -17.63 -8.38 -9.30
CA LEU A 207 -17.05 -7.19 -8.71
C LEU A 207 -18.13 -6.49 -7.86
N ALA A 208 -18.00 -6.57 -6.53
CA ALA A 208 -18.84 -5.82 -5.61
C ALA A 208 -18.18 -4.50 -5.24
N GLU A 209 -18.68 -3.40 -5.82
CA GLU A 209 -18.17 -2.03 -5.70
C GLU A 209 -19.33 -1.05 -5.87
N ASP A 210 -19.56 -0.18 -4.88
CA ASP A 210 -20.66 0.77 -4.86
C ASP A 210 -20.39 2.03 -5.69
N ASN A 211 -19.12 2.43 -5.80
CA ASN A 211 -18.72 3.61 -6.54
C ASN A 211 -18.59 3.31 -8.04
N ASP A 212 -19.39 4.01 -8.87
CA ASP A 212 -19.45 3.79 -10.32
C ASP A 212 -18.08 3.98 -11.00
N LEU A 213 -17.33 5.02 -10.61
CA LEU A 213 -16.03 5.32 -11.21
C LEU A 213 -14.99 4.25 -10.83
N ASN A 214 -14.95 3.83 -9.57
CA ASN A 214 -14.04 2.77 -9.13
C ASN A 214 -14.38 1.44 -9.82
N ALA A 215 -15.66 1.13 -9.95
CA ALA A 215 -16.13 -0.06 -10.67
C ALA A 215 -15.68 -0.03 -12.14
N GLU A 216 -15.87 1.09 -12.85
CA GLU A 216 -15.47 1.24 -14.27
C GLU A 216 -13.95 1.06 -14.45
N ILE A 217 -13.15 1.67 -13.58
CA ILE A 217 -11.68 1.51 -13.60
C ILE A 217 -11.30 0.05 -13.37
N THR A 218 -11.84 -0.58 -12.33
CA THR A 218 -11.53 -1.98 -11.98
C THR A 218 -11.97 -2.94 -13.08
N MET A 219 -13.18 -2.76 -13.64
CA MET A 219 -13.68 -3.56 -14.76
C MET A 219 -12.79 -3.42 -16.00
N THR A 220 -12.29 -2.21 -16.29
CA THR A 220 -11.38 -1.98 -17.40
C THR A 220 -10.07 -2.74 -17.24
N ILE A 221 -9.51 -2.74 -16.03
CA ILE A 221 -8.27 -3.48 -15.69
C ILE A 221 -8.49 -4.99 -15.83
N LEU A 222 -9.59 -5.51 -15.29
CA LEU A 222 -9.95 -6.94 -15.35
C LEU A 222 -10.22 -7.41 -16.78
N ALA A 223 -10.99 -6.63 -17.55
CA ALA A 223 -11.26 -6.93 -18.96
C ALA A 223 -9.97 -6.90 -19.80
N GLY A 224 -9.05 -5.96 -19.50
CA GLY A 224 -7.72 -5.91 -20.12
C GLY A 224 -6.87 -7.14 -19.83
N ALA A 225 -7.16 -7.87 -18.74
CA ALA A 225 -6.54 -9.16 -18.38
C ALA A 225 -7.30 -10.37 -18.96
N GLY A 226 -8.35 -10.16 -19.76
CA GLY A 226 -9.12 -11.23 -20.40
C GLY A 226 -10.27 -11.80 -19.55
N MET A 227 -10.64 -11.14 -18.46
CA MET A 227 -11.70 -11.60 -17.55
C MET A 227 -13.07 -11.05 -17.96
N GLU A 228 -14.12 -11.83 -17.69
CA GLU A 228 -15.51 -11.40 -17.77
C GLU A 228 -15.97 -10.93 -16.38
N VAL A 229 -16.54 -9.72 -16.29
CA VAL A 229 -16.84 -9.09 -14.99
C VAL A 229 -18.29 -8.68 -14.92
N ASP A 230 -19.00 -9.20 -13.93
CA ASP A 230 -20.35 -8.77 -13.59
C ASP A 230 -20.30 -7.92 -12.31
N ARG A 231 -20.90 -6.72 -12.36
CA ARG A 231 -20.87 -5.79 -11.23
C ARG A 231 -22.07 -5.98 -10.31
N ALA A 232 -21.79 -5.97 -9.00
CA ALA A 232 -22.77 -5.79 -7.93
C ALA A 232 -22.53 -4.44 -7.26
N ALA A 233 -23.59 -3.66 -6.99
CA ALA A 233 -23.48 -2.35 -6.36
C ALA A 233 -23.40 -2.39 -4.82
N ASP A 234 -23.64 -3.55 -4.23
CA ASP A 234 -23.56 -3.80 -2.78
C ASP A 234 -23.47 -5.29 -2.46
N GLY A 235 -23.29 -5.61 -1.18
CA GLY A 235 -23.21 -7.01 -0.72
C GLY A 235 -24.49 -7.82 -0.93
N ILE A 236 -25.66 -7.17 -0.92
CA ILE A 236 -26.94 -7.85 -1.15
C ILE A 236 -27.04 -8.31 -2.60
N GLN A 237 -26.72 -7.41 -3.53
CA GLN A 237 -26.73 -7.72 -4.95
C GLN A 237 -25.70 -8.79 -5.30
N CYS A 238 -24.52 -8.74 -4.66
CA CYS A 238 -23.48 -9.75 -4.85
C CYS A 238 -23.97 -11.15 -4.47
N ILE A 239 -24.63 -11.30 -3.31
CA ILE A 239 -25.19 -12.57 -2.86
C ILE A 239 -26.30 -13.04 -3.83
N ASP A 240 -27.21 -12.15 -4.21
CA ASP A 240 -28.33 -12.47 -5.11
C ASP A 240 -27.83 -12.94 -6.50
N MET A 241 -26.77 -12.33 -7.03
CA MET A 241 -26.13 -12.76 -8.27
C MET A 241 -25.48 -14.13 -8.13
N LEU A 242 -24.77 -14.38 -7.03
CA LEU A 242 -24.11 -15.65 -6.76
C LEU A 242 -25.13 -16.79 -6.61
N GLU A 243 -26.24 -16.59 -5.85
CA GLU A 243 -27.26 -17.60 -5.63
C GLU A 243 -28.07 -17.93 -6.89
N LYS A 244 -28.24 -16.99 -7.81
CA LYS A 244 -28.93 -17.19 -9.09
C LYS A 244 -28.08 -17.85 -10.16
N ALA A 245 -26.75 -17.81 -9.99
CA ALA A 245 -25.83 -18.44 -10.92
C ALA A 245 -25.75 -19.95 -10.70
N GLU A 246 -25.46 -20.69 -11.77
CA GLU A 246 -25.10 -22.10 -11.62
C GLU A 246 -23.76 -22.20 -10.86
N PRO A 247 -23.62 -23.18 -9.95
CA PRO A 247 -22.36 -23.38 -9.23
C PRO A 247 -21.19 -23.60 -10.18
N GLY A 248 -20.13 -22.76 -10.05
CA GLY A 248 -18.98 -22.73 -10.95
C GLY A 248 -19.14 -21.77 -12.14
N TYR A 249 -20.20 -20.99 -12.20
CA TYR A 249 -20.35 -19.91 -13.19
C TYR A 249 -19.41 -18.76 -12.92
N TYR A 250 -19.19 -18.40 -11.65
CA TYR A 250 -18.18 -17.45 -11.21
C TYR A 250 -16.99 -18.17 -10.60
N ASP A 251 -15.79 -17.70 -10.91
CA ASP A 251 -14.51 -18.22 -10.42
C ASP A 251 -14.09 -17.56 -9.11
N LEU A 252 -14.44 -16.28 -8.91
CA LEU A 252 -14.09 -15.53 -7.70
C LEU A 252 -14.94 -14.26 -7.54
N ILE A 253 -14.86 -13.67 -6.34
CA ILE A 253 -15.50 -12.40 -6.00
C ILE A 253 -14.42 -11.41 -5.55
N LEU A 254 -14.38 -10.24 -6.19
CA LEU A 254 -13.69 -9.05 -5.68
C LEU A 254 -14.71 -8.24 -4.88
N MET A 255 -14.48 -8.10 -3.57
CA MET A 255 -15.44 -7.57 -2.62
C MET A 255 -14.94 -6.31 -1.96
N ASP A 256 -15.54 -5.15 -2.25
CA ASP A 256 -15.30 -3.97 -1.42
C ASP A 256 -15.78 -4.20 0.00
N ILE A 257 -14.97 -3.77 0.97
CA ILE A 257 -15.31 -3.86 2.38
C ILE A 257 -16.40 -2.84 2.73
N GLN A 258 -16.29 -1.61 2.22
CA GLN A 258 -17.17 -0.50 2.58
C GLN A 258 -18.21 -0.23 1.50
N MET A 259 -19.38 -0.84 1.65
CA MET A 259 -20.51 -0.64 0.74
C MET A 259 -21.78 -0.29 1.52
N PRO A 260 -22.74 0.45 0.91
CA PRO A 260 -24.04 0.73 1.49
C PRO A 260 -24.87 -0.55 1.61
N ASN A 261 -25.96 -0.50 2.37
CA ASN A 261 -26.92 -1.57 2.62
C ASN A 261 -26.31 -2.80 3.29
N MET A 262 -25.27 -3.41 2.70
CA MET A 262 -24.55 -4.56 3.25
C MET A 262 -23.06 -4.42 2.92
N ASP A 263 -22.22 -4.35 3.97
CA ASP A 263 -20.78 -4.33 3.87
C ASP A 263 -20.19 -5.69 3.43
N GLY A 264 -18.97 -5.68 2.89
CA GLY A 264 -18.32 -6.87 2.37
C GLY A 264 -18.07 -7.96 3.41
N TYR A 265 -17.85 -7.61 4.68
CA TYR A 265 -17.69 -8.59 5.75
C TYR A 265 -18.98 -9.38 6.00
N LYS A 266 -20.12 -8.68 6.06
CA LYS A 266 -21.42 -9.34 6.25
C LYS A 266 -21.78 -10.20 5.05
N ALA A 267 -21.56 -9.69 3.83
CA ALA A 267 -21.78 -10.43 2.60
C ALA A 267 -20.97 -11.74 2.61
N THR A 268 -19.68 -11.68 2.95
CA THR A 268 -18.82 -12.86 3.06
C THR A 268 -19.32 -13.85 4.08
N MET A 269 -19.70 -13.41 5.29
CA MET A 269 -20.24 -14.30 6.32
C MET A 269 -21.53 -15.01 5.89
N ILE A 270 -22.35 -14.39 5.07
CA ILE A 270 -23.56 -14.99 4.52
C ILE A 270 -23.19 -15.99 3.43
N ILE A 271 -22.34 -15.63 2.50
CA ILE A 271 -21.87 -16.52 1.43
C ILE A 271 -21.24 -17.79 2.01
N ARG A 272 -20.39 -17.69 3.04
CA ARG A 272 -19.76 -18.85 3.71
C ARG A 272 -20.76 -19.78 4.44
N LYS A 273 -22.03 -19.35 4.61
CA LYS A 273 -23.11 -20.13 5.23
C LYS A 273 -24.12 -20.68 4.23
N LEU A 274 -23.91 -20.50 2.94
CA LEU A 274 -24.78 -21.08 1.91
C LEU A 274 -24.74 -22.61 1.97
N ASP A 275 -25.88 -23.24 1.69
CA ASP A 275 -26.02 -24.72 1.73
C ASP A 275 -25.20 -25.38 0.62
N ASP A 276 -25.11 -24.78 -0.56
CA ASP A 276 -24.24 -25.26 -1.65
C ASP A 276 -22.80 -24.91 -1.38
N ARG A 277 -21.98 -25.91 -1.07
CA ARG A 277 -20.56 -25.76 -0.78
C ARG A 277 -19.76 -25.12 -1.92
N ARG A 278 -20.15 -25.35 -3.17
CA ARG A 278 -19.45 -24.78 -4.33
C ARG A 278 -19.63 -23.26 -4.43
N LEU A 279 -20.75 -22.75 -3.92
CA LEU A 279 -20.98 -21.31 -3.77
C LEU A 279 -20.34 -20.77 -2.49
N ALA A 280 -20.45 -21.53 -1.39
CA ALA A 280 -19.91 -21.14 -0.10
C ALA A 280 -18.37 -21.03 -0.08
N ASP A 281 -17.70 -21.90 -0.84
CA ASP A 281 -16.22 -21.98 -0.89
C ASP A 281 -15.61 -21.12 -2.02
N ILE A 282 -16.43 -20.36 -2.77
CA ILE A 282 -15.92 -19.46 -3.81
C ILE A 282 -14.84 -18.53 -3.25
N PRO A 283 -13.69 -18.34 -3.94
CA PRO A 283 -12.68 -17.41 -3.51
C PRO A 283 -13.23 -15.98 -3.40
N ILE A 284 -13.00 -15.32 -2.26
CA ILE A 284 -13.40 -13.93 -2.02
C ILE A 284 -12.17 -13.13 -1.66
N ILE A 285 -11.89 -12.09 -2.43
CA ILE A 285 -10.76 -11.18 -2.21
C ILE A 285 -11.31 -9.83 -1.78
N ALA A 286 -10.88 -9.37 -0.61
CA ALA A 286 -11.24 -8.06 -0.11
C ALA A 286 -10.58 -6.95 -0.94
N MET A 287 -11.33 -5.92 -1.29
CA MET A 287 -10.81 -4.64 -1.80
C MET A 287 -10.92 -3.62 -0.67
N THR A 288 -9.82 -3.03 -0.26
CA THR A 288 -9.77 -2.10 0.87
C THR A 288 -9.03 -0.82 0.53
N ALA A 289 -9.56 0.33 0.95
CA ALA A 289 -8.84 1.61 0.88
C ALA A 289 -7.69 1.67 1.90
N ASN A 290 -7.66 0.74 2.87
CA ASN A 290 -6.74 0.75 3.99
C ASN A 290 -6.17 -0.66 4.19
N ALA A 291 -4.92 -0.86 3.82
CA ALA A 291 -4.23 -2.15 3.99
C ALA A 291 -3.76 -2.40 5.45
N PHE A 292 -4.39 -1.75 6.45
CA PHE A 292 -4.00 -1.93 7.86
C PHE A 292 -4.33 -3.32 8.39
N ASN A 293 -3.48 -3.81 9.28
CA ASN A 293 -3.54 -5.14 9.86
C ASN A 293 -4.91 -5.53 10.47
N GLU A 294 -5.69 -4.56 10.98
CA GLU A 294 -7.03 -4.83 11.55
C GLU A 294 -8.03 -5.27 10.47
N ASP A 295 -8.08 -4.59 9.32
CA ASP A 295 -8.99 -4.94 8.23
C ASP A 295 -8.59 -6.25 7.57
N ARG A 296 -7.28 -6.48 7.40
CA ARG A 296 -6.73 -7.73 6.89
C ARG A 296 -7.09 -8.91 7.81
N LYS A 297 -6.80 -8.80 9.11
CA LYS A 297 -7.12 -9.85 10.09
C LYS A 297 -8.60 -10.17 10.09
N LYS A 298 -9.43 -9.13 10.11
CA LYS A 298 -10.89 -9.28 10.08
C LYS A 298 -11.37 -9.90 8.77
N ALA A 299 -10.77 -9.56 7.61
CA ALA A 299 -11.12 -10.19 6.33
C ALA A 299 -10.90 -11.71 6.38
N PHE A 300 -9.76 -12.17 6.86
CA PHE A 300 -9.50 -13.60 7.04
C PHE A 300 -10.39 -14.25 8.10
N GLU A 301 -10.68 -13.58 9.23
CA GLU A 301 -11.57 -14.08 10.28
C GLU A 301 -12.99 -14.32 9.77
N VAL A 302 -13.49 -13.53 8.84
CA VAL A 302 -14.83 -13.74 8.24
C VAL A 302 -14.82 -14.73 7.08
N GLY A 303 -13.65 -15.23 6.68
CA GLY A 303 -13.49 -16.26 5.65
C GLY A 303 -13.15 -15.75 4.25
N MET A 304 -12.59 -14.54 4.10
CA MET A 304 -12.01 -14.10 2.82
C MET A 304 -10.68 -14.80 2.57
N ASN A 305 -10.33 -14.99 1.30
CA ASN A 305 -9.14 -15.74 0.87
C ASN A 305 -7.92 -14.85 0.60
N GLY A 306 -8.13 -13.54 0.44
CA GLY A 306 -7.08 -12.58 0.17
C GLY A 306 -7.57 -11.14 0.28
N TYR A 307 -6.67 -10.20 0.01
CA TYR A 307 -7.01 -8.78 -0.02
C TYR A 307 -6.16 -8.05 -1.07
N ILE A 308 -6.72 -6.98 -1.63
CA ILE A 308 -6.07 -6.04 -2.56
C ILE A 308 -6.32 -4.63 -2.04
N ALA A 309 -5.26 -3.82 -1.98
CA ALA A 309 -5.39 -2.40 -1.64
C ALA A 309 -5.93 -1.61 -2.84
N LYS A 310 -6.82 -0.65 -2.59
CA LYS A 310 -7.25 0.33 -3.59
C LYS A 310 -6.25 1.51 -3.63
N PRO A 311 -5.90 2.06 -4.83
CA PRO A 311 -6.41 1.70 -6.15
C PRO A 311 -5.82 0.38 -6.66
N ILE A 312 -6.65 -0.42 -7.33
CA ILE A 312 -6.28 -1.74 -7.84
C ILE A 312 -5.35 -1.55 -9.05
N SER A 313 -4.16 -2.19 -9.02
CA SER A 313 -3.30 -2.30 -10.19
C SER A 313 -3.45 -3.66 -10.88
N ALA A 314 -3.16 -3.72 -12.17
CA ALA A 314 -3.19 -4.98 -12.92
C ALA A 314 -2.17 -6.00 -12.37
N GLU A 315 -1.05 -5.53 -11.82
CA GLU A 315 -0.01 -6.39 -11.23
C GLU A 315 -0.41 -6.95 -9.87
N ASP A 316 -0.94 -6.10 -8.95
CA ASP A 316 -1.42 -6.56 -7.65
C ASP A 316 -2.53 -7.59 -7.79
N LEU A 317 -3.42 -7.36 -8.77
CA LEU A 317 -4.48 -8.29 -9.12
C LEU A 317 -3.90 -9.63 -9.59
N LYS A 318 -2.98 -9.61 -10.55
CA LYS A 318 -2.34 -10.83 -11.09
C LYS A 318 -1.62 -11.61 -9.99
N MET A 319 -0.85 -10.93 -9.14
CA MET A 319 -0.13 -11.58 -8.05
C MET A 319 -1.07 -12.21 -7.02
N THR A 320 -2.14 -11.50 -6.64
CA THR A 320 -3.09 -12.02 -5.65
C THR A 320 -3.89 -13.19 -6.22
N LEU A 321 -4.30 -13.12 -7.49
CA LEU A 321 -5.06 -14.17 -8.16
C LEU A 321 -4.22 -15.42 -8.44
N ALA A 322 -2.95 -15.26 -8.83
CA ALA A 322 -2.05 -16.40 -9.05
C ALA A 322 -1.88 -17.27 -7.79
N GLY A 323 -1.84 -16.65 -6.60
CA GLY A 323 -1.73 -17.37 -5.33
C GLY A 323 -3.00 -18.11 -4.88
N ILE A 324 -4.16 -17.82 -5.48
CA ILE A 324 -5.47 -18.38 -5.05
C ILE A 324 -5.99 -19.44 -6.02
N VAL A 325 -5.57 -19.37 -7.29
CA VAL A 325 -6.03 -20.30 -8.35
C VAL A 325 -5.22 -21.61 -8.38
N GLU A 326 -4.11 -21.69 -7.62
CA GLU A 326 -3.28 -22.91 -7.52
C GLU A 326 -3.77 -23.93 -6.48
N GLU A 327 -4.80 -23.64 -5.66
CA GLU A 327 -5.48 -24.58 -4.75
C GLU A 327 -6.81 -25.09 -5.36
#